data_88b13f8750b3c91610335397c1c1204f
#
_entry.id   88b13f8750b3c91610335397c1c1204f
#
_cell.length_a   1.000
_cell.length_b   1.000
_cell.length_c   1.000
_cell.angle_alpha   90.00
_cell.angle_beta   90.00
_cell.angle_gamma   90.00
#
_symmetry.space_group_name_H-M   'P 1'
#
loop_
_entity.id
_entity.type
_entity.pdbx_description
1 polymer ?
#
loop_
_entity_poly.entity_id
_entity_poly.type
_entity_poly.pdbx_seq_one_letter_code
_entity_poly.pdbx_strand_id
1 'polypeptide(L)'
;MATKVLDSWALIAFFEDEPAAEEVEKLLMKAEAGTHKLLLSVVNWGEIYYNTMRKVSQEAAEQKAREIAGLTIELVPVEADLHLVRQAAIYKATKKLAYADAFAAALAKVRNAELVTGDQEFKEVEGEIKIGWLK
;
A
#
# COMPACT_ATOMS: atom_id res chain seq x y z
N MET A 1 -3.53 18.05 7.06
CA MET A 1 -3.36 16.57 7.22
C MET A 1 -2.74 15.98 5.97
N ALA A 2 -1.67 15.24 6.13
CA ALA A 2 -1.03 14.57 5.00
C ALA A 2 -1.73 13.24 4.71
N THR A 3 -1.98 12.96 3.43
CA THR A 3 -2.56 11.68 3.00
C THR A 3 -1.49 10.89 2.28
N LYS A 4 -1.27 9.65 2.73
CA LYS A 4 -0.26 8.77 2.17
C LYS A 4 -0.85 7.41 1.85
N VAL A 5 -0.37 6.81 0.77
CA VAL A 5 -0.75 5.45 0.36
C VAL A 5 0.37 4.51 0.76
N LEU A 6 0.03 3.44 1.47
CA LEU A 6 0.97 2.36 1.76
C LEU A 6 0.75 1.25 0.72
N ASP A 7 1.83 0.63 0.27
CA ASP A 7 1.73 -0.57 -0.56
C ASP A 7 1.95 -1.80 0.30
N SER A 8 1.89 -2.99 -0.33
CA SER A 8 2.14 -4.24 0.36
C SER A 8 3.54 -4.31 0.93
N TRP A 9 4.53 -3.78 0.19
CA TRP A 9 5.92 -3.80 0.63
C TRP A 9 6.10 -3.12 1.98
N ALA A 10 5.49 -1.94 2.14
CA ALA A 10 5.61 -1.17 3.37
C ALA A 10 5.04 -1.92 4.58
N LEU A 11 3.83 -2.50 4.43
CA LEU A 11 3.21 -3.22 5.54
C LEU A 11 3.92 -4.54 5.85
N ILE A 12 4.38 -5.24 4.82
CA ILE A 12 5.14 -6.49 5.04
C ILE A 12 6.43 -6.16 5.80
N ALA A 13 7.14 -5.10 5.42
CA ALA A 13 8.34 -4.68 6.12
C ALA A 13 8.05 -4.36 7.59
N PHE A 14 6.92 -3.71 7.86
CA PHE A 14 6.51 -3.41 9.23
C PHE A 14 6.25 -4.68 10.05
N PHE A 15 5.47 -5.62 9.49
CA PHE A 15 5.13 -6.84 10.20
C PHE A 15 6.31 -7.78 10.40
N GLU A 16 7.27 -7.77 9.49
CA GLU A 16 8.45 -8.64 9.56
C GLU A 16 9.64 -7.97 10.26
N ASP A 17 9.42 -6.80 10.84
CA ASP A 17 10.45 -6.04 11.57
C ASP A 17 11.70 -5.83 10.74
N GLU A 18 11.52 -5.49 9.45
CA GLU A 18 12.61 -5.18 8.56
C GLU A 18 13.13 -3.75 8.82
N PRO A 19 14.27 -3.35 8.21
CA PRO A 19 14.83 -2.01 8.48
C PRO A 19 13.88 -0.85 8.31
N ALA A 20 12.91 -0.94 7.40
CA ALA A 20 11.92 0.11 7.17
C ALA A 20 10.78 0.12 8.20
N ALA A 21 10.69 -0.91 9.07
CA ALA A 21 9.57 -1.02 10.02
C ALA A 21 9.41 0.20 10.92
N GLU A 22 10.51 0.78 11.36
CA GLU A 22 10.46 1.94 12.26
C GLU A 22 9.85 3.16 11.58
N GLU A 23 10.16 3.39 10.31
CA GLU A 23 9.56 4.50 9.56
C GLU A 23 8.06 4.31 9.38
N VAL A 24 7.64 3.08 9.08
CA VAL A 24 6.21 2.75 8.94
C VAL A 24 5.49 2.92 10.26
N GLU A 25 6.11 2.46 11.37
CA GLU A 25 5.54 2.63 12.70
C GLU A 25 5.31 4.10 13.02
N LYS A 26 6.24 4.98 12.67
CA LYS A 26 6.07 6.42 12.89
C LYS A 26 4.88 6.97 12.12
N LEU A 27 4.66 6.50 10.89
CA LEU A 27 3.50 6.91 10.12
C LEU A 27 2.19 6.43 10.76
N LEU A 28 2.17 5.20 11.27
CA LEU A 28 1.01 4.66 11.96
C LEU A 28 0.69 5.47 13.22
N MET A 29 1.71 5.87 13.97
CA MET A 29 1.54 6.71 15.15
C MET A 29 0.97 8.09 14.78
N LYS A 30 1.45 8.68 13.69
CA LYS A 30 0.92 9.97 13.20
C LYS A 30 -0.53 9.85 12.75
N ALA A 31 -0.90 8.72 12.14
CA ALA A 31 -2.28 8.47 11.75
C ALA A 31 -3.17 8.35 12.99
N GLU A 32 -2.71 7.65 14.01
CA GLU A 32 -3.45 7.50 15.26
C GLU A 32 -3.62 8.85 15.97
N ALA A 33 -2.61 9.71 15.87
CA ALA A 33 -2.68 11.07 16.43
C ALA A 33 -3.53 12.03 15.59
N GLY A 34 -3.98 11.60 14.42
CA GLY A 34 -4.86 12.40 13.55
C GLY A 34 -4.12 13.38 12.64
N THR A 35 -2.79 13.34 12.59
CA THR A 35 -2.01 14.25 11.74
C THR A 35 -1.80 13.73 10.32
N HIS A 36 -1.99 12.41 10.13
CA HIS A 36 -1.83 11.76 8.83
C HIS A 36 -3.03 10.87 8.55
N LYS A 37 -3.33 10.69 7.28
CA LYS A 37 -4.33 9.74 6.81
C LYS A 37 -3.60 8.70 5.95
N LEU A 38 -3.69 7.43 6.34
CA LEU A 38 -3.03 6.34 5.62
C LEU A 38 -4.06 5.52 4.88
N LEU A 39 -3.78 5.24 3.62
CA LEU A 39 -4.67 4.49 2.72
C LEU A 39 -3.98 3.21 2.28
N LEU A 40 -4.75 2.14 2.16
CA LEU A 40 -4.30 0.87 1.59
C LEU A 40 -5.36 0.37 0.61
N SER A 41 -4.97 0.12 -0.63
CA SER A 41 -5.88 -0.48 -1.60
C SER A 41 -6.27 -1.88 -1.16
N VAL A 42 -7.55 -2.25 -1.34
CA VAL A 42 -8.00 -3.62 -1.07
C VAL A 42 -7.25 -4.65 -1.92
N VAL A 43 -6.72 -4.24 -3.07
CA VAL A 43 -5.91 -5.12 -3.92
C VAL A 43 -4.59 -5.45 -3.23
N ASN A 44 -3.95 -4.46 -2.61
CA ASN A 44 -2.73 -4.68 -1.85
C ASN A 44 -3.00 -5.47 -0.57
N TRP A 45 -4.15 -5.26 0.07
CA TRP A 45 -4.58 -6.09 1.19
C TRP A 45 -4.65 -7.56 0.77
N GLY A 46 -5.26 -7.83 -0.39
CA GLY A 46 -5.34 -9.20 -0.92
C GLY A 46 -3.98 -9.80 -1.19
N GLU A 47 -3.03 -9.00 -1.66
CA GLU A 47 -1.67 -9.45 -1.89
C GLU A 47 -0.98 -9.86 -0.58
N ILE A 48 -1.16 -9.08 0.48
CA ILE A 48 -0.61 -9.43 1.80
C ILE A 48 -1.23 -10.74 2.28
N TYR A 49 -2.54 -10.89 2.10
CA TYR A 49 -3.26 -12.09 2.52
C TYR A 49 -2.73 -13.34 1.81
N TYR A 50 -2.69 -13.34 0.47
CA TYR A 50 -2.27 -14.54 -0.23
C TYR A 50 -0.78 -14.86 -0.03
N ASN A 51 0.06 -13.84 0.10
CA ASN A 51 1.47 -14.07 0.38
C ASN A 51 1.66 -14.76 1.73
N THR A 52 0.95 -14.30 2.75
CA THR A 52 0.99 -14.91 4.09
C THR A 52 0.47 -16.34 4.04
N MET A 53 -0.64 -16.56 3.35
CA MET A 53 -1.21 -17.90 3.21
C MET A 53 -0.25 -18.87 2.54
N ARG A 54 0.41 -18.44 1.46
CA ARG A 54 1.39 -19.26 0.75
C ARG A 54 2.61 -19.60 1.58
N LYS A 55 3.11 -18.62 2.35
CA LYS A 55 4.34 -18.80 3.14
C LYS A 55 4.12 -19.55 4.43
N VAL A 56 2.95 -19.41 5.03
CA VAL A 56 2.66 -19.97 6.35
C VAL A 56 1.38 -20.81 6.32
N SER A 57 0.19 -20.18 6.33
CA SER A 57 -1.08 -20.88 6.38
C SER A 57 -2.23 -19.88 6.24
N GLN A 58 -3.45 -20.40 5.99
CA GLN A 58 -4.65 -19.56 5.98
C GLN A 58 -4.92 -18.96 7.36
N GLU A 59 -4.65 -19.73 8.41
CA GLU A 59 -4.82 -19.23 9.78
C GLU A 59 -3.92 -18.02 10.04
N ALA A 60 -2.66 -18.09 9.58
CA ALA A 60 -1.73 -16.97 9.70
C ALA A 60 -2.22 -15.76 8.89
N ALA A 61 -2.79 -16.00 7.70
CA ALA A 61 -3.34 -14.90 6.87
C ALA A 61 -4.52 -14.23 7.59
N GLU A 62 -5.40 -15.01 8.22
CA GLU A 62 -6.52 -14.45 8.98
C GLU A 62 -6.04 -13.65 10.19
N GLN A 63 -4.98 -14.13 10.85
CA GLN A 63 -4.37 -13.37 11.96
C GLN A 63 -3.80 -12.03 11.46
N LYS A 64 -3.14 -12.05 10.31
CA LYS A 64 -2.62 -10.82 9.69
C LYS A 64 -3.75 -9.85 9.35
N ALA A 65 -4.87 -10.38 8.86
CA ALA A 65 -6.04 -9.55 8.56
C ALA A 65 -6.56 -8.86 9.82
N ARG A 66 -6.58 -9.55 10.96
CA ARG A 66 -6.97 -8.95 12.23
C ARG A 66 -5.99 -7.88 12.68
N GLU A 67 -4.71 -8.10 12.49
CA GLU A 67 -3.68 -7.11 12.83
C GLU A 67 -3.84 -5.84 12.01
N ILE A 68 -4.07 -5.97 10.70
CA ILE A 68 -4.30 -4.81 9.84
C ILE A 68 -5.57 -4.06 10.27
N ALA A 69 -6.63 -4.79 10.63
CA ALA A 69 -7.87 -4.17 11.06
C ALA A 69 -7.71 -3.34 12.33
N GLY A 70 -6.70 -3.66 13.15
CA GLY A 70 -6.39 -2.90 14.38
C GLY A 70 -5.53 -1.67 14.15
N LEU A 71 -5.02 -1.46 12.93
CA LEU A 71 -4.19 -0.31 12.60
C LEU A 71 -5.06 0.85 12.11
N THR A 72 -4.55 2.08 12.25
CA THR A 72 -5.26 3.27 11.77
C THR A 72 -4.97 3.48 10.29
N ILE A 73 -5.52 2.59 9.47
CA ILE A 73 -5.38 2.60 8.02
C ILE A 73 -6.78 2.47 7.41
N GLU A 74 -7.07 3.30 6.43
CA GLU A 74 -8.32 3.20 5.68
C GLU A 74 -8.14 2.26 4.50
N LEU A 75 -8.95 1.21 4.42
CA LEU A 75 -8.98 0.33 3.24
C LEU A 75 -9.80 1.03 2.16
N VAL A 76 -9.21 1.14 0.97
CA VAL A 76 -9.87 1.82 -0.15
C VAL A 76 -10.34 0.79 -1.15
N PRO A 77 -11.66 0.71 -1.42
CA PRO A 77 -12.21 -0.25 -2.36
C PRO A 77 -11.93 0.14 -3.81
N VAL A 78 -12.09 -0.83 -4.71
CA VAL A 78 -12.12 -0.57 -6.14
C VAL A 78 -13.58 -0.26 -6.49
N GLU A 79 -13.83 0.98 -6.91
CA GLU A 79 -15.19 1.45 -7.14
C GLU A 79 -15.74 1.04 -8.51
N ALA A 80 -17.05 0.87 -8.57
CA ALA A 80 -17.74 0.49 -9.80
C ALA A 80 -17.73 1.59 -10.87
N ASP A 81 -17.36 2.83 -10.53
CA ASP A 81 -17.23 3.92 -11.49
C ASP A 81 -15.98 3.77 -12.39
N LEU A 82 -15.16 2.77 -12.12
CA LEU A 82 -13.99 2.42 -12.91
C LEU A 82 -12.84 3.43 -12.89
N HIS A 83 -12.94 4.51 -12.12
CA HIS A 83 -11.92 5.56 -12.13
C HIS A 83 -10.55 5.02 -11.65
N LEU A 84 -10.52 4.35 -10.52
CA LEU A 84 -9.30 3.78 -9.98
C LEU A 84 -8.75 2.65 -10.84
N VAL A 85 -9.61 1.72 -11.26
CA VAL A 85 -9.14 0.57 -12.05
C VAL A 85 -8.65 1.01 -13.43
N ARG A 86 -9.23 2.06 -14.01
CA ARG A 86 -8.74 2.60 -15.28
C ARG A 86 -7.32 3.13 -15.13
N GLN A 87 -7.03 3.89 -14.09
CA GLN A 87 -5.68 4.40 -13.85
C GLN A 87 -4.69 3.26 -13.61
N ALA A 88 -5.09 2.24 -12.84
CA ALA A 88 -4.25 1.07 -12.60
C ALA A 88 -3.98 0.31 -13.92
N ALA A 89 -4.99 0.19 -14.77
CA ALA A 89 -4.84 -0.49 -16.06
C ALA A 89 -3.89 0.29 -16.98
N ILE A 90 -3.97 1.61 -16.98
CA ILE A 90 -3.04 2.46 -17.75
C ILE A 90 -1.61 2.23 -17.28
N TYR A 91 -1.37 2.23 -15.98
CA TYR A 91 -0.03 1.99 -15.45
C TYR A 91 0.45 0.57 -15.78
N LYS A 92 -0.42 -0.42 -15.66
CA LYS A 92 -0.06 -1.81 -16.02
C LYS A 92 0.33 -1.93 -17.49
N ALA A 93 -0.39 -1.23 -18.37
CA ALA A 93 -0.14 -1.28 -19.81
C ALA A 93 1.12 -0.52 -20.23
N THR A 94 1.48 0.54 -19.52
CA THR A 94 2.55 1.46 -19.95
C THR A 94 3.81 1.42 -19.10
N LYS A 95 3.76 0.77 -17.94
CA LYS A 95 4.89 0.68 -17.01
C LYS A 95 5.17 -0.77 -16.66
N LYS A 96 6.40 -1.05 -16.24
CA LYS A 96 6.80 -2.41 -15.82
C LYS A 96 6.46 -2.60 -14.35
N LEU A 97 5.18 -2.75 -14.06
CA LEU A 97 4.67 -2.96 -12.70
C LEU A 97 3.79 -4.19 -12.66
N ALA A 98 3.83 -4.92 -11.54
CA ALA A 98 2.83 -5.93 -11.25
C ALA A 98 1.48 -5.24 -11.07
N TYR A 99 0.37 -5.94 -11.31
CA TYR A 99 -0.95 -5.30 -11.27
C TYR A 99 -1.29 -4.75 -9.88
N ALA A 100 -0.94 -5.47 -8.82
CA ALA A 100 -1.15 -4.96 -7.46
C ALA A 100 -0.37 -3.66 -7.22
N ASP A 101 0.87 -3.58 -7.72
CA ASP A 101 1.67 -2.36 -7.61
C ASP A 101 1.05 -1.22 -8.41
N ALA A 102 0.49 -1.55 -9.58
CA ALA A 102 -0.22 -0.55 -10.39
C ALA A 102 -1.41 0.04 -9.64
N PHE A 103 -2.10 -0.74 -8.80
CA PHE A 103 -3.18 -0.23 -7.98
C PHE A 103 -2.69 0.72 -6.89
N ALA A 104 -1.55 0.43 -6.25
CA ALA A 104 -0.97 1.33 -5.25
C ALA A 104 -0.58 2.67 -5.90
N ALA A 105 0.07 2.62 -7.05
CA ALA A 105 0.45 3.83 -7.79
C ALA A 105 -0.79 4.61 -8.26
N ALA A 106 -1.80 3.90 -8.75
CA ALA A 106 -3.04 4.52 -9.21
C ALA A 106 -3.78 5.22 -8.07
N LEU A 107 -3.82 4.59 -6.89
CA LEU A 107 -4.47 5.19 -5.73
C LEU A 107 -3.76 6.49 -5.33
N ALA A 108 -2.43 6.49 -5.33
CA ALA A 108 -1.64 7.68 -5.04
C ALA A 108 -1.94 8.80 -6.06
N LYS A 109 -2.03 8.44 -7.33
CA LYS A 109 -2.33 9.40 -8.40
C LYS A 109 -3.73 9.99 -8.24
N VAL A 110 -4.72 9.15 -8.08
CA VAL A 110 -6.14 9.55 -8.00
C VAL A 110 -6.42 10.40 -6.76
N ARG A 111 -5.78 10.09 -5.65
CA ARG A 111 -5.95 10.81 -4.38
C ARG A 111 -4.96 11.97 -4.21
N ASN A 112 -4.08 12.16 -5.18
CA ASN A 112 -3.00 13.15 -5.10
C ASN A 112 -2.24 13.01 -3.78
N ALA A 113 -1.87 11.77 -3.47
CA ALA A 113 -1.21 11.39 -2.21
C ALA A 113 0.18 10.83 -2.49
N GLU A 114 1.05 10.87 -1.49
CA GLU A 114 2.37 10.29 -1.57
C GLU A 114 2.27 8.76 -1.40
N LEU A 115 2.94 8.02 -2.28
CA LEU A 115 3.08 6.58 -2.13
C LEU A 115 4.30 6.29 -1.26
N VAL A 116 4.11 5.56 -0.17
CA VAL A 116 5.18 5.17 0.74
C VAL A 116 5.58 3.74 0.45
N THR A 117 6.79 3.53 -0.04
CA THR A 117 7.29 2.21 -0.43
C THR A 117 8.80 2.17 -0.42
N GLY A 118 9.36 0.96 -0.32
CA GLY A 118 10.78 0.72 -0.53
C GLY A 118 11.04 -0.12 -1.78
N ASP A 119 9.97 -0.48 -2.51
CA ASP A 119 10.10 -1.30 -3.72
C ASP A 119 10.59 -0.47 -4.89
N GLN A 120 11.81 -0.76 -5.36
CA GLN A 120 12.47 0.00 -6.41
C GLN A 120 11.75 -0.08 -7.77
N GLU A 121 10.84 -1.03 -7.95
CA GLU A 121 10.07 -1.12 -9.19
C GLU A 121 9.21 0.13 -9.40
N PHE A 122 8.83 0.82 -8.32
CA PHE A 122 8.05 2.06 -8.43
C PHE A 122 8.81 3.23 -9.04
N LYS A 123 10.09 3.08 -9.31
CA LYS A 123 10.83 4.08 -10.11
C LYS A 123 10.18 4.31 -11.47
N GLU A 124 9.46 3.31 -11.99
CA GLU A 124 8.72 3.41 -13.25
C GLU A 124 7.71 4.55 -13.27
N VAL A 125 7.18 4.95 -12.11
CA VAL A 125 6.17 6.00 -11.99
C VAL A 125 6.66 7.23 -11.23
N GLU A 126 7.94 7.30 -10.95
CA GLU A 126 8.53 8.36 -10.13
C GLU A 126 8.27 9.77 -10.69
N GLY A 127 8.14 9.88 -11.99
CA GLY A 127 7.85 11.17 -12.64
C GLY A 127 6.37 11.55 -12.63
N GLU A 128 5.49 10.66 -12.21
CA GLU A 128 4.04 10.87 -12.28
C GLU A 128 3.36 10.98 -10.92
N ILE A 129 3.96 10.41 -9.90
CA ILE A 129 3.43 10.46 -8.53
C ILE A 129 4.55 10.79 -7.56
N LYS A 130 4.19 11.29 -6.39
CA LYS A 130 5.14 11.48 -5.31
C LYS A 130 5.42 10.15 -4.62
N ILE A 131 6.68 9.85 -4.38
CA ILE A 131 7.07 8.65 -3.65
C ILE A 131 7.89 9.02 -2.43
N GLY A 132 7.44 8.54 -1.27
CA GLY A 132 8.19 8.61 -0.02
C GLY A 132 8.98 7.32 0.13
N TRP A 133 10.23 7.34 -0.29
CA TRP A 133 11.06 6.14 -0.28
C TRP A 133 11.43 5.69 1.13
N LEU A 134 11.13 4.44 1.44
CA LEU A 134 11.58 3.77 2.67
C LEU A 134 12.95 3.16 2.42
N LYS A 135 13.75 3.11 3.46
CA LYS A 135 15.12 2.60 3.36
C LYS A 135 15.21 1.11 3.74
#